data_1bd0c9a73fe10023766ce8aa640b0db7
#
_entry.id   1bd0c9a73fe10023766ce8aa640b0db7
#
_cell.length_a   1.000
_cell.length_b   1.000
_cell.length_c   1.000
_cell.angle_alpha   90.00
_cell.angle_beta   90.00
_cell.angle_gamma   90.00
#
_symmetry.space_group_name_H-M   'P 1'
#
loop_
_entity.id
_entity.type
_entity.pdbx_description
1 polymer ?
#
loop_
_entity_poly.entity_id
_entity_poly.type
_entity_poly.pdbx_seq_one_letter_code
_entity_poly.pdbx_strand_id
1 'polypeptide(L)'
;MKYRNLGKNGPEVSEIGFGAWAIGGSWGAQKESDSIEALETALDRGVTFIDTAAGYGNGKSERIIGEFLKSRSESVRVCTKTPPTPGKWPPSPWCNINERYPEKYLRENIEQRLKNLQTDSLDVLLLHTWTRAWNDQPAALEILQKIKAEGLIKQVGISTPEHDQNCVIQLMREGLID
;
A
#
# COMPACT_ATOMS: atom_id res chain seq x y z
N MET A 1 -7.36 12.63 -18.96
CA MET A 1 -6.83 11.45 -18.27
C MET A 1 -7.43 10.19 -18.89
N LYS A 2 -6.69 9.09 -18.98
CA LYS A 2 -7.23 7.76 -19.33
C LYS A 2 -7.39 6.94 -18.05
N TYR A 3 -8.32 6.01 -18.04
CA TYR A 3 -8.63 5.17 -16.89
C TYR A 3 -8.59 3.69 -17.29
N ARG A 4 -8.28 2.82 -16.34
CA ARG A 4 -8.29 1.36 -16.48
C ARG A 4 -8.60 0.67 -15.17
N ASN A 5 -9.03 -0.57 -15.24
CA ASN A 5 -9.23 -1.38 -14.03
C ASN A 5 -7.87 -1.75 -13.41
N LEU A 6 -7.78 -1.62 -12.10
CA LEU A 6 -6.65 -2.08 -11.31
C LEU A 6 -6.75 -3.60 -11.11
N GLY A 7 -5.99 -4.35 -11.91
CA GLY A 7 -6.13 -5.80 -11.97
C GLY A 7 -7.43 -6.27 -12.65
N LYS A 8 -7.76 -7.55 -12.48
CA LYS A 8 -8.90 -8.18 -13.18
C LYS A 8 -10.25 -7.73 -12.66
N ASN A 9 -10.37 -7.56 -11.35
CA ASN A 9 -11.64 -7.29 -10.66
C ASN A 9 -11.57 -6.02 -9.79
N GLY A 10 -10.53 -5.23 -9.95
CA GLY A 10 -10.31 -4.02 -9.16
C GLY A 10 -11.09 -2.81 -9.65
N PRO A 11 -11.06 -1.71 -8.90
CA PRO A 11 -11.71 -0.47 -9.28
C PRO A 11 -11.06 0.14 -10.52
N GLU A 12 -11.83 0.97 -11.22
CA GLU A 12 -11.27 1.83 -12.26
C GLU A 12 -10.43 2.94 -11.61
N VAL A 13 -9.23 3.14 -12.13
CA VAL A 13 -8.28 4.16 -11.68
C VAL A 13 -7.64 4.87 -12.87
N SER A 14 -7.11 6.07 -12.64
CA SER A 14 -6.34 6.79 -13.65
C SER A 14 -5.05 6.03 -14.03
N GLU A 15 -4.67 6.04 -15.31
CA GLU A 15 -3.43 5.41 -15.78
C GLU A 15 -2.17 6.04 -15.17
N ILE A 16 -2.27 7.29 -14.74
CA ILE A 16 -1.22 8.01 -14.00
C ILE A 16 -1.65 8.09 -12.55
N GLY A 17 -0.85 7.56 -11.64
CA GLY A 17 -1.03 7.68 -10.21
C GLY A 17 -0.13 8.76 -9.60
N PHE A 18 -0.50 9.23 -8.41
CA PHE A 18 0.31 10.16 -7.62
C PHE A 18 1.17 9.38 -6.62
N GLY A 19 2.50 9.48 -6.74
CA GLY A 19 3.45 8.88 -5.78
C GLY A 19 3.73 9.84 -4.62
N ALA A 20 3.37 9.43 -3.41
CA ALA A 20 3.40 10.28 -2.23
C ALA A 20 4.66 10.11 -1.34
N TRP A 21 5.73 9.54 -1.87
CA TRP A 21 6.95 9.33 -1.08
C TRP A 21 7.58 10.66 -0.62
N ALA A 22 7.63 11.67 -1.50
CA ALA A 22 8.16 12.99 -1.18
C ALA A 22 7.40 13.66 -0.02
N ILE A 23 6.08 13.44 0.11
CA ILE A 23 5.25 13.96 1.21
C ILE A 23 5.78 13.51 2.58
N GLY A 24 6.37 12.32 2.66
CA GLY A 24 7.04 11.81 3.86
C GLY A 24 8.25 12.63 4.31
N GLY A 25 8.82 13.47 3.43
CA GLY A 25 9.98 14.33 3.73
C GLY A 25 11.34 13.65 3.48
N SER A 26 11.37 12.45 2.87
CA SER A 26 12.63 11.71 2.63
C SER A 26 13.52 12.34 1.55
N TRP A 27 13.00 13.25 0.73
CA TRP A 27 13.72 13.92 -0.35
C TRP A 27 14.12 15.36 -0.02
N GLY A 28 14.04 15.74 1.25
CA GLY A 28 14.36 17.07 1.75
C GLY A 28 13.21 17.69 2.53
N ALA A 29 13.43 18.91 3.03
CA ALA A 29 12.40 19.65 3.76
C ALA A 29 11.22 19.96 2.84
N GLN A 30 10.04 19.51 3.24
CA GLN A 30 8.79 19.71 2.51
C GLN A 30 7.77 20.39 3.41
N LYS A 31 7.20 21.48 2.95
CA LYS A 31 6.06 22.12 3.61
C LYS A 31 4.80 21.31 3.33
N GLU A 32 3.94 21.22 4.30
CA GLU A 32 2.66 20.51 4.15
C GLU A 32 1.75 21.19 3.12
N SER A 33 1.77 22.53 3.08
CA SER A 33 1.06 23.31 2.06
C SER A 33 1.41 22.90 0.63
N ASP A 34 2.71 22.69 0.36
CA ASP A 34 3.18 22.30 -0.97
C ASP A 34 2.73 20.88 -1.34
N SER A 35 2.64 20.00 -0.33
CA SER A 35 2.13 18.65 -0.49
C SER A 35 0.63 18.64 -0.83
N ILE A 36 -0.15 19.47 -0.15
CA ILE A 36 -1.59 19.63 -0.38
C ILE A 36 -1.83 20.24 -1.77
N GLU A 37 -1.12 21.29 -2.15
CA GLU A 37 -1.23 21.90 -3.49
C GLU A 37 -0.91 20.90 -4.61
N ALA A 38 0.10 20.04 -4.40
CA ALA A 38 0.44 18.99 -5.36
C ALA A 38 -0.68 17.94 -5.48
N LEU A 39 -1.28 17.53 -4.37
CA LEU A 39 -2.43 16.61 -4.36
C LEU A 39 -3.64 17.24 -5.05
N GLU A 40 -3.99 18.48 -4.74
CA GLU A 40 -5.07 19.24 -5.40
C GLU A 40 -4.85 19.28 -6.91
N THR A 41 -3.66 19.73 -7.33
CA THR A 41 -3.31 19.81 -8.76
C THR A 41 -3.45 18.44 -9.46
N ALA A 42 -3.04 17.36 -8.81
CA ALA A 42 -3.15 16.02 -9.37
C ALA A 42 -4.62 15.59 -9.55
N LEU A 43 -5.44 15.77 -8.53
CA LEU A 43 -6.87 15.41 -8.57
C LEU A 43 -7.63 16.25 -9.60
N ASP A 44 -7.39 17.55 -9.64
CA ASP A 44 -8.01 18.48 -10.61
C ASP A 44 -7.68 18.09 -12.06
N ARG A 45 -6.56 17.39 -12.28
CA ARG A 45 -6.18 16.83 -13.59
C ARG A 45 -6.68 15.41 -13.83
N GLY A 46 -7.50 14.88 -12.92
CA GLY A 46 -8.17 13.59 -13.05
C GLY A 46 -7.36 12.39 -12.53
N VAL A 47 -6.35 12.61 -11.70
CA VAL A 47 -5.69 11.51 -10.97
C VAL A 47 -6.66 10.98 -9.93
N THR A 48 -6.88 9.65 -9.91
CA THR A 48 -7.77 8.96 -8.97
C THR A 48 -7.07 7.84 -8.20
N PHE A 49 -5.73 7.76 -8.29
CA PHE A 49 -4.94 6.75 -7.61
C PHE A 49 -3.74 7.39 -6.93
N ILE A 50 -3.60 7.17 -5.62
CA ILE A 50 -2.49 7.67 -4.79
C ILE A 50 -1.74 6.47 -4.22
N ASP A 51 -0.41 6.44 -4.42
CA ASP A 51 0.49 5.46 -3.82
C ASP A 51 1.25 6.06 -2.64
N THR A 52 1.05 5.50 -1.46
CA THR A 52 1.74 5.86 -0.23
C THR A 52 2.29 4.63 0.50
N ALA A 53 2.85 4.79 1.68
CA ALA A 53 3.30 3.70 2.55
C ALA A 53 3.44 4.13 4.01
N ALA A 54 3.35 3.16 4.93
CA ALA A 54 3.64 3.31 6.35
C ALA A 54 5.00 3.98 6.61
N GLY A 55 6.01 3.59 5.84
CA GLY A 55 7.39 4.08 5.99
C GLY A 55 7.60 5.53 5.49
N TYR A 56 6.67 6.11 4.75
CA TYR A 56 6.85 7.46 4.21
C TYR A 56 6.66 8.50 5.30
N GLY A 57 7.78 8.94 5.88
CA GLY A 57 7.80 9.86 7.02
C GLY A 57 7.12 9.28 8.27
N ASN A 58 7.26 7.97 8.51
CA ASN A 58 6.61 7.28 9.63
C ASN A 58 5.09 7.58 9.71
N GLY A 59 4.40 7.33 8.61
CA GLY A 59 2.96 7.56 8.46
C GLY A 59 2.57 9.04 8.24
N LYS A 60 3.53 9.98 8.13
CA LYS A 60 3.22 11.38 7.84
C LYS A 60 2.47 11.52 6.52
N SER A 61 2.95 10.83 5.45
CA SER A 61 2.31 10.86 4.15
C SER A 61 0.85 10.37 4.21
N GLU A 62 0.59 9.27 4.91
CA GLU A 62 -0.78 8.75 5.10
C GLU A 62 -1.69 9.73 5.84
N ARG A 63 -1.18 10.39 6.90
CA ARG A 63 -1.99 11.36 7.67
C ARG A 63 -2.36 12.58 6.84
N ILE A 64 -1.42 13.12 6.07
CA ILE A 64 -1.69 14.26 5.17
C ILE A 64 -2.72 13.87 4.10
N ILE A 65 -2.57 12.69 3.48
CA ILE A 65 -3.52 12.19 2.49
C ILE A 65 -4.90 11.97 3.11
N GLY A 66 -4.98 11.35 4.29
CA GLY A 66 -6.25 11.09 4.98
C GLY A 66 -7.00 12.38 5.32
N GLU A 67 -6.30 13.38 5.86
CA GLU A 67 -6.90 14.69 6.16
C GLU A 67 -7.34 15.43 4.89
N PHE A 68 -6.52 15.41 3.85
CA PHE A 68 -6.82 16.00 2.56
C PHE A 68 -8.09 15.37 1.93
N LEU A 69 -8.18 14.05 1.89
CA LEU A 69 -9.29 13.35 1.24
C LEU A 69 -10.60 13.46 2.03
N LYS A 70 -10.56 13.70 3.34
CA LYS A 70 -11.77 13.89 4.16
C LYS A 70 -12.63 15.07 3.71
N SER A 71 -12.01 16.11 3.19
CA SER A 71 -12.70 17.30 2.68
C SER A 71 -13.11 17.19 1.20
N ARG A 72 -12.83 16.06 0.56
CA ARG A 72 -13.04 15.86 -0.89
C ARG A 72 -14.18 14.88 -1.15
N SER A 73 -14.90 15.09 -2.23
CA SER A 73 -16.01 14.23 -2.67
C SER A 73 -15.63 13.27 -3.80
N GLU A 74 -14.44 13.42 -4.37
CA GLU A 74 -13.96 12.60 -5.48
C GLU A 74 -13.66 11.16 -5.03
N SER A 75 -13.96 10.20 -5.89
CA SER A 75 -13.62 8.79 -5.65
C SER A 75 -12.15 8.53 -5.94
N VAL A 76 -11.30 8.75 -4.95
CA VAL A 76 -9.86 8.47 -5.02
C VAL A 76 -9.56 7.14 -4.34
N ARG A 77 -8.68 6.33 -4.96
CA ARG A 77 -8.19 5.07 -4.39
C ARG A 77 -6.80 5.27 -3.81
N VAL A 78 -6.60 4.77 -2.61
CA VAL A 78 -5.30 4.87 -1.93
C VAL A 78 -4.67 3.48 -1.80
N CYS A 79 -3.46 3.35 -2.34
CA CYS A 79 -2.59 2.22 -2.13
C CYS A 79 -1.61 2.55 -1.01
N THR A 80 -1.59 1.76 0.05
CA THR A 80 -0.58 1.86 1.10
C THR A 80 0.15 0.55 1.32
N LYS A 81 1.21 0.57 2.13
CA LYS A 81 2.11 -0.57 2.28
C LYS A 81 2.46 -0.80 3.75
N THR A 82 2.42 -2.06 4.18
CA THR A 82 2.91 -2.50 5.48
C THR A 82 4.34 -3.05 5.34
N PRO A 83 5.35 -2.46 6.03
CA PRO A 83 6.70 -3.00 6.04
C PRO A 83 6.76 -4.31 6.85
N PRO A 84 7.78 -5.14 6.67
CA PRO A 84 8.05 -6.24 7.60
C PRO A 84 8.44 -5.69 8.98
N THR A 85 8.40 -6.53 10.01
CA THR A 85 8.97 -6.22 11.33
C THR A 85 10.40 -5.69 11.20
N PRO A 86 10.89 -4.84 12.15
CA PRO A 86 12.24 -4.31 12.10
C PRO A 86 13.31 -5.39 11.88
N GLY A 87 14.30 -5.10 11.05
CA GLY A 87 15.37 -6.02 10.69
C GLY A 87 16.05 -5.65 9.39
N LYS A 88 16.86 -6.57 8.84
CA LYS A 88 17.61 -6.35 7.60
C LYS A 88 16.64 -6.07 6.44
N TRP A 89 16.96 -5.07 5.63
CA TRP A 89 16.25 -4.73 4.40
C TRP A 89 17.17 -4.84 3.17
N PRO A 90 16.77 -5.51 2.09
CA PRO A 90 15.59 -6.39 2.00
C PRO A 90 15.71 -7.60 2.93
N PRO A 91 14.59 -8.28 3.27
CA PRO A 91 14.64 -9.50 4.08
C PRO A 91 15.48 -10.58 3.40
N SER A 92 16.20 -11.35 4.21
CA SER A 92 16.91 -12.52 3.69
C SER A 92 15.92 -13.56 3.15
N PRO A 93 16.20 -14.22 2.00
CA PRO A 93 15.41 -15.35 1.53
C PRO A 93 15.28 -16.50 2.55
N TRP A 94 16.22 -16.58 3.49
CA TRP A 94 16.27 -17.63 4.50
C TRP A 94 15.54 -17.28 5.81
N CYS A 95 15.01 -16.05 5.95
CA CYS A 95 14.24 -15.72 7.14
C CYS A 95 12.80 -16.24 7.04
N ASN A 96 12.24 -16.62 8.19
CA ASN A 96 10.85 -17.09 8.24
C ASN A 96 9.89 -15.93 8.03
N ILE A 97 8.92 -16.09 7.13
CA ILE A 97 7.90 -15.09 6.85
C ILE A 97 7.08 -14.73 8.09
N ASN A 98 6.80 -15.71 8.97
CA ASN A 98 6.03 -15.49 10.19
C ASN A 98 6.77 -14.61 11.22
N GLU A 99 8.09 -14.52 11.13
CA GLU A 99 8.89 -13.59 11.96
C GLU A 99 8.85 -12.18 11.38
N ARG A 100 8.72 -12.07 10.06
CA ARG A 100 8.73 -10.81 9.34
C ARG A 100 7.35 -10.17 9.20
N TYR A 101 6.30 -11.00 9.15
CA TYR A 101 4.91 -10.58 9.04
C TYR A 101 4.00 -11.42 9.96
N PRO A 102 4.23 -11.42 11.29
CA PRO A 102 3.35 -12.14 12.20
C PRO A 102 1.95 -11.52 12.21
N GLU A 103 0.90 -12.33 12.40
CA GLU A 103 -0.49 -11.88 12.31
C GLU A 103 -0.80 -10.68 13.19
N LYS A 104 -0.37 -10.72 14.46
CA LYS A 104 -0.57 -9.60 15.39
C LYS A 104 0.01 -8.29 14.84
N TYR A 105 1.24 -8.34 14.30
CA TYR A 105 1.90 -7.18 13.72
C TYR A 105 1.17 -6.65 12.48
N LEU A 106 0.68 -7.55 11.61
CA LEU A 106 -0.12 -7.16 10.44
C LEU A 106 -1.40 -6.45 10.85
N ARG A 107 -2.14 -6.97 11.83
CA ARG A 107 -3.38 -6.36 12.33
C ARG A 107 -3.13 -4.97 12.94
N GLU A 108 -2.14 -4.85 13.82
CA GLU A 108 -1.77 -3.56 14.42
C GLU A 108 -1.35 -2.53 13.35
N ASN A 109 -0.61 -2.97 12.32
CA ASN A 109 -0.25 -2.09 11.21
C ASN A 109 -1.47 -1.67 10.38
N ILE A 110 -2.40 -2.57 10.08
CA ILE A 110 -3.61 -2.26 9.33
C ILE A 110 -4.47 -1.24 10.10
N GLU A 111 -4.67 -1.46 11.39
CA GLU A 111 -5.38 -0.50 12.25
C GLU A 111 -4.73 0.89 12.24
N GLN A 112 -3.40 0.93 12.27
CA GLN A 112 -2.68 2.21 12.18
C GLN A 112 -2.84 2.88 10.80
N ARG A 113 -2.90 2.11 9.70
CA ARG A 113 -3.16 2.63 8.35
C ARG A 113 -4.57 3.19 8.24
N LEU A 114 -5.58 2.46 8.71
CA LEU A 114 -6.97 2.92 8.76
C LEU A 114 -7.08 4.24 9.53
N LYS A 115 -6.44 4.33 10.70
CA LYS A 115 -6.41 5.54 11.51
C LYS A 115 -5.71 6.71 10.80
N ASN A 116 -4.54 6.47 10.18
CA ASN A 116 -3.79 7.52 9.49
C ASN A 116 -4.56 8.06 8.28
N LEU A 117 -5.16 7.16 7.49
CA LEU A 117 -5.93 7.49 6.28
C LEU A 117 -7.37 7.92 6.59
N GLN A 118 -7.80 7.86 7.85
CA GLN A 118 -9.15 8.23 8.32
C GLN A 118 -10.25 7.50 7.53
N THR A 119 -10.11 6.20 7.33
CA THR A 119 -11.03 5.33 6.58
C THR A 119 -11.33 4.04 7.34
N ASP A 120 -12.49 3.44 7.08
CA ASP A 120 -12.89 2.16 7.67
C ASP A 120 -12.36 0.94 6.86
N SER A 121 -11.85 1.17 5.66
CA SER A 121 -11.34 0.11 4.78
C SER A 121 -10.23 0.62 3.87
N LEU A 122 -9.13 -0.11 3.74
CA LEU A 122 -8.04 0.20 2.82
C LEU A 122 -8.40 -0.24 1.40
N ASP A 123 -8.27 0.64 0.39
CA ASP A 123 -8.54 0.27 -0.99
C ASP A 123 -7.54 -0.78 -1.50
N VAL A 124 -6.24 -0.52 -1.29
CA VAL A 124 -5.16 -1.45 -1.66
C VAL A 124 -4.13 -1.48 -0.54
N LEU A 125 -3.83 -2.68 -0.03
CA LEU A 125 -2.73 -2.89 0.89
C LEU A 125 -1.67 -3.79 0.27
N LEU A 126 -0.42 -3.31 0.22
CA LEU A 126 0.71 -4.11 -0.22
C LEU A 126 1.58 -4.53 0.98
N LEU A 127 2.10 -5.76 0.95
CA LEU A 127 3.32 -6.05 1.69
C LEU A 127 4.47 -5.29 1.03
N HIS A 128 5.21 -4.50 1.82
CA HIS A 128 6.20 -3.54 1.26
C HIS A 128 7.47 -4.21 0.70
N THR A 129 7.57 -5.50 0.84
CA THR A 129 8.62 -6.32 0.21
C THR A 129 8.23 -7.79 0.24
N TRP A 130 8.90 -8.57 -0.60
CA TRP A 130 8.71 -10.01 -0.71
C TRP A 130 10.03 -10.68 -1.11
N THR A 131 10.12 -11.98 -0.90
CA THR A 131 11.17 -12.83 -1.47
C THR A 131 10.54 -14.08 -2.08
N ARG A 132 11.03 -14.54 -3.22
CA ARG A 132 10.54 -15.75 -3.91
C ARG A 132 10.51 -16.98 -3.01
N ALA A 133 11.44 -17.09 -2.06
CA ALA A 133 11.49 -18.19 -1.10
C ALA A 133 10.23 -18.30 -0.21
N TRP A 134 9.44 -17.25 -0.09
CA TRP A 134 8.19 -17.26 0.70
C TRP A 134 6.98 -17.76 -0.11
N ASN A 135 7.12 -18.00 -1.41
CA ASN A 135 6.00 -18.49 -2.23
C ASN A 135 5.50 -19.87 -1.78
N ASP A 136 6.39 -20.74 -1.27
CA ASP A 136 6.02 -22.08 -0.81
C ASP A 136 5.28 -22.06 0.54
N GLN A 137 5.37 -20.97 1.29
CA GLN A 137 4.70 -20.79 2.58
C GLN A 137 4.18 -19.35 2.70
N PRO A 138 3.15 -18.95 1.94
CA PRO A 138 2.69 -17.57 1.84
C PRO A 138 1.79 -17.14 3.02
N ALA A 139 2.10 -17.57 4.25
CA ALA A 139 1.26 -17.39 5.44
C ALA A 139 0.81 -15.93 5.67
N ALA A 140 1.67 -14.94 5.38
CA ALA A 140 1.30 -13.53 5.52
C ALA A 140 0.17 -13.14 4.56
N LEU A 141 0.16 -13.68 3.33
CA LEU A 141 -0.91 -13.42 2.37
C LEU A 141 -2.22 -14.10 2.78
N GLU A 142 -2.14 -15.31 3.31
CA GLU A 142 -3.30 -16.03 3.84
C GLU A 142 -3.96 -15.25 5.00
N ILE A 143 -3.13 -14.64 5.87
CA ILE A 143 -3.61 -13.76 6.94
C ILE A 143 -4.29 -12.52 6.32
N LEU A 144 -3.68 -11.89 5.32
CA LEU A 144 -4.26 -10.72 4.66
C LEU A 144 -5.57 -11.05 3.94
N GLN A 145 -5.71 -12.24 3.34
CA GLN A 145 -6.98 -12.68 2.74
C GLN A 145 -8.09 -12.87 3.80
N LYS A 146 -7.76 -13.32 5.01
CA LYS A 146 -8.73 -13.37 6.12
C LYS A 146 -9.16 -11.96 6.52
N ILE A 147 -8.22 -11.03 6.69
CA ILE A 147 -8.50 -9.65 7.03
C ILE A 147 -9.29 -8.93 5.91
N LYS A 148 -9.04 -9.28 4.65
CA LYS A 148 -9.84 -8.83 3.51
C LYS A 148 -11.29 -9.34 3.61
N ALA A 149 -11.50 -10.61 3.97
CA ALA A 149 -12.83 -11.16 4.19
C ALA A 149 -13.57 -10.49 5.37
N GLU A 150 -12.85 -9.94 6.35
CA GLU A 150 -13.40 -9.12 7.43
C GLU A 150 -13.82 -7.71 6.95
N GLY A 151 -13.48 -7.31 5.71
CA GLY A 151 -13.85 -6.03 5.11
C GLY A 151 -12.89 -4.87 5.35
N LEU A 152 -11.77 -5.10 6.06
CA LEU A 152 -10.79 -4.05 6.38
C LEU A 152 -9.86 -3.70 5.22
N ILE A 153 -9.75 -4.58 4.21
CA ILE A 153 -8.94 -4.40 3.00
C ILE A 153 -9.79 -4.80 1.80
N LYS A 154 -9.76 -4.02 0.72
CA LYS A 154 -10.46 -4.36 -0.52
C LYS A 154 -9.59 -5.15 -1.49
N GLN A 155 -8.30 -4.80 -1.60
CA GLN A 155 -7.34 -5.49 -2.46
C GLN A 155 -6.01 -5.70 -1.75
N VAL A 156 -5.40 -6.86 -1.97
CA VAL A 156 -4.12 -7.28 -1.40
C VAL A 156 -3.08 -7.45 -2.50
N GLY A 157 -1.86 -7.00 -2.27
CA GLY A 157 -0.77 -7.17 -3.20
C GLY A 157 0.61 -7.12 -2.55
N ILE A 158 1.63 -7.05 -3.38
CA ILE A 158 3.02 -7.01 -2.99
C ILE A 158 3.75 -5.90 -3.75
N SER A 159 4.56 -5.13 -3.03
CA SER A 159 5.58 -4.26 -3.60
C SER A 159 6.83 -5.11 -3.86
N THR A 160 7.05 -5.49 -5.12
CA THR A 160 8.12 -6.40 -5.50
C THR A 160 9.49 -5.75 -5.43
N PRO A 161 10.56 -6.50 -5.08
CA PRO A 161 11.92 -5.97 -5.17
C PRO A 161 12.35 -5.80 -6.63
N GLU A 162 13.18 -4.80 -6.91
CA GLU A 162 13.64 -4.46 -8.27
C GLU A 162 14.34 -5.62 -8.98
N HIS A 163 15.09 -6.45 -8.25
CA HIS A 163 15.85 -7.55 -8.79
C HIS A 163 15.04 -8.83 -9.06
N ASP A 164 13.79 -8.93 -8.56
CA ASP A 164 12.93 -10.11 -8.74
C ASP A 164 11.44 -9.72 -8.82
N GLN A 165 11.10 -8.91 -9.81
CA GLN A 165 9.73 -8.44 -10.04
C GLN A 165 8.75 -9.59 -10.36
N ASN A 166 9.24 -10.67 -10.94
CA ASN A 166 8.44 -11.83 -11.34
C ASN A 166 8.16 -12.82 -10.20
N CYS A 167 8.67 -12.57 -8.99
CA CYS A 167 8.48 -13.48 -7.84
C CYS A 167 7.00 -13.68 -7.47
N VAL A 168 6.12 -12.76 -7.83
CA VAL A 168 4.69 -12.78 -7.48
C VAL A 168 3.78 -13.47 -8.50
N ILE A 169 4.28 -13.84 -9.68
CA ILE A 169 3.44 -14.42 -10.77
C ILE A 169 2.72 -15.69 -10.32
N GLN A 170 3.40 -16.53 -9.55
CA GLN A 170 2.79 -17.74 -8.98
C GLN A 170 1.62 -17.38 -8.05
N LEU A 171 1.83 -16.43 -7.13
CA LEU A 171 0.84 -15.98 -6.16
C LEU A 171 -0.40 -15.35 -6.82
N MET A 172 -0.21 -14.64 -7.94
CA MET A 172 -1.31 -14.12 -8.75
C MET A 172 -2.14 -15.26 -9.38
N ARG A 173 -1.49 -16.31 -9.88
CA ARG A 173 -2.17 -17.48 -10.46
C ARG A 173 -2.94 -18.27 -9.44
N GLU A 174 -2.46 -18.32 -8.21
CA GLU A 174 -3.08 -18.98 -7.06
C GLU A 174 -4.18 -18.12 -6.41
N GLY A 175 -4.35 -16.87 -6.85
CA GLY A 175 -5.36 -15.96 -6.31
C GLY A 175 -5.07 -15.43 -4.91
N LEU A 176 -3.82 -15.48 -4.48
CA LEU A 176 -3.38 -14.96 -3.18
C LEU A 176 -3.16 -13.44 -3.18
N ILE A 177 -3.02 -12.86 -4.35
CA ILE A 177 -2.98 -11.40 -4.57
C ILE A 177 -3.89 -11.02 -5.73
N ASP A 178 -4.40 -9.78 -5.71
CA ASP A 178 -5.39 -9.22 -6.66
C ASP A 178 -4.78 -8.64 -7.95
#